data_67994acb422589f77dc94aab3ddbba75
#
_entry.id   67994acb422589f77dc94aab3ddbba75
#
_cell.length_a   1.000
_cell.length_b   1.000
_cell.length_c   1.000
_cell.angle_alpha   90.00
_cell.angle_beta   90.00
_cell.angle_gamma   90.00
#
_symmetry.space_group_name_H-M   'P 1'
#
loop_
_entity.id
_entity.type
_entity.pdbx_description
1 polymer ?
#
loop_
_entity_poly.entity_id
_entity_poly.type
_entity_poly.pdbx_seq_one_letter_code
_entity_poly.pdbx_strand_id
1 'polypeptide(L)'
;MTDDGTAPERGPFARVPVEITVSVGRAHPTVAELLTLGPDAVLPLDRGATDPVELWAGDRLVARGTLEEAAEGGGRLAVRLAEIADLDGAL
;
A
#
# COMPACT_ATOMS: atom_id res chain seq x y z
N MET A 1 16.59 -12.81 -17.15
CA MET A 1 16.19 -13.27 -17.13
C MET A 1 15.96 -13.41 -16.79
N THR A 2 15.63 -13.28 -16.38
CA THR A 2 15.31 -13.62 -16.18
C THR A 2 14.74 -13.76 -15.94
N ASP A 3 14.42 -13.65 -15.61
CA ASP A 3 13.93 -14.02 -15.47
C ASP A 3 13.64 -14.36 -15.61
N ASP A 4 13.47 -14.09 -15.62
CA ASP A 4 13.10 -14.85 -15.74
C ASP A 4 12.96 -15.84 -15.91
N GLY A 5 12.79 -15.71 -16.30
CA GLY A 5 12.70 -17.11 -16.67
C GLY A 5 12.96 -18.10 -15.61
N THR A 6 13.61 -17.64 -14.61
CA THR A 6 13.87 -18.50 -13.48
C THR A 6 12.70 -18.59 -12.51
N ALA A 7 11.82 -17.62 -12.54
CA ALA A 7 10.64 -17.67 -11.68
C ALA A 7 9.69 -18.73 -12.18
N PRO A 8 9.11 -19.54 -11.30
CA PRO A 8 8.12 -20.50 -11.75
C PRO A 8 6.94 -19.79 -12.39
N GLU A 9 6.48 -20.32 -13.47
CA GLU A 9 5.26 -19.82 -14.06
C GLU A 9 4.10 -20.16 -13.17
N ARG A 10 3.27 -19.18 -12.95
CA ARG A 10 2.07 -19.38 -12.14
C ARG A 10 0.85 -19.45 -13.04
N GLY A 11 1.07 -19.85 -14.29
CA GLY A 11 0.02 -19.96 -15.28
C GLY A 11 -0.26 -18.62 -15.91
N PRO A 12 -1.39 -18.52 -16.62
CA PRO A 12 -1.69 -17.28 -17.36
C PRO A 12 -1.88 -16.07 -16.47
N PHE A 13 -2.17 -16.27 -15.18
CA PHE A 13 -2.40 -15.15 -14.28
C PHE A 13 -1.13 -14.45 -13.84
N ALA A 14 0.03 -15.06 -14.09
CA ALA A 14 1.29 -14.48 -13.63
C ALA A 14 1.59 -13.11 -14.25
N ARG A 15 1.01 -12.80 -15.40
CA ARG A 15 1.25 -11.55 -16.10
C ARG A 15 0.13 -10.55 -15.96
N VAL A 16 -0.90 -10.87 -15.19
CA VAL A 16 -2.00 -9.94 -14.98
C VAL A 16 -1.58 -8.90 -13.95
N PRO A 17 -1.66 -7.60 -14.28
CA PRO A 17 -1.31 -6.57 -13.31
C PRO A 17 -2.31 -6.59 -12.15
N VAL A 18 -1.80 -6.31 -10.97
CA VAL A 18 -2.62 -6.23 -9.77
C VAL A 18 -2.39 -4.86 -9.16
N GLU A 19 -3.47 -4.16 -8.84
CA GLU A 19 -3.36 -2.87 -8.20
C GLU A 19 -3.15 -3.06 -6.70
N ILE A 20 -2.12 -2.41 -6.18
CA ILE A 20 -1.85 -2.42 -4.76
C ILE A 20 -2.18 -1.05 -4.19
N THR A 21 -3.02 -1.04 -3.16
CA THR A 21 -3.36 0.19 -2.46
C THR A 21 -2.49 0.28 -1.21
N VAL A 22 -1.84 1.42 -1.04
CA VAL A 22 -1.00 1.67 0.13
C VAL A 22 -1.79 2.54 1.09
N SER A 23 -2.08 2.00 2.28
CA SER A 23 -2.87 2.70 3.28
C SER A 23 -1.94 3.29 4.33
N VAL A 24 -2.01 4.60 4.52
CA VAL A 24 -1.19 5.28 5.51
C VAL A 24 -1.93 5.49 6.82
N GLY A 25 -3.23 5.21 6.86
CA GLY A 25 -4.02 5.35 8.06
C GLY A 25 -5.47 5.66 7.72
N ARG A 26 -6.28 5.74 8.74
CA ARG A 26 -7.70 6.04 8.58
C ARG A 26 -8.10 7.16 9.51
N ALA A 27 -9.13 7.90 9.10
CA ALA A 27 -9.73 8.90 9.95
C ALA A 27 -11.18 8.52 10.19
N HIS A 28 -11.72 8.94 11.32
CA HIS A 28 -13.08 8.58 11.70
C HIS A 28 -13.86 9.80 12.18
N PRO A 29 -14.01 10.83 11.33
CA PRO A 29 -14.80 11.98 11.71
C PRO A 29 -16.28 11.62 11.77
N THR A 30 -17.01 12.35 12.60
CA THR A 30 -18.47 12.28 12.54
C THR A 30 -18.95 12.96 11.27
N VAL A 31 -20.23 12.71 10.92
CA VAL A 31 -20.81 13.39 9.76
C VAL A 31 -20.79 14.91 9.96
N ALA A 32 -21.09 15.35 11.19
CA ALA A 32 -21.09 16.79 11.48
C ALA A 32 -19.70 17.38 11.26
N GLU A 33 -18.66 16.69 11.73
CA GLU A 33 -17.29 17.16 11.53
C GLU A 33 -16.93 17.19 10.08
N LEU A 34 -17.32 16.14 9.33
CA LEU A 34 -17.00 16.06 7.91
C LEU A 34 -17.62 17.24 7.14
N LEU A 35 -18.82 17.64 7.51
CA LEU A 35 -19.50 18.73 6.82
C LEU A 35 -18.88 20.10 7.07
N THR A 36 -18.02 20.21 8.09
CA THR A 36 -17.33 21.47 8.36
C THR A 36 -15.94 21.56 7.74
N LEU A 37 -15.47 20.49 7.10
CA LEU A 37 -14.15 20.51 6.49
C LEU A 37 -14.16 21.38 5.24
N GLY A 38 -13.10 22.14 5.07
CA GLY A 38 -12.92 22.99 3.91
C GLY A 38 -11.45 23.06 3.57
N PRO A 39 -11.08 23.93 2.63
CA PRO A 39 -9.68 24.10 2.28
C PRO A 39 -8.85 24.41 3.53
N ASP A 40 -7.67 23.84 3.60
CA ASP A 40 -6.72 23.99 4.72
C ASP A 40 -7.13 23.29 5.99
N ALA A 41 -8.26 22.56 6.00
CA ALA A 41 -8.61 21.75 7.14
C ALA A 41 -7.61 20.60 7.28
N VAL A 42 -7.34 20.21 8.52
CA VAL A 42 -6.40 19.11 8.81
C VAL A 42 -7.21 17.95 9.38
N LEU A 43 -7.07 16.80 8.74
CA LEU A 43 -7.78 15.59 9.14
C LEU A 43 -6.77 14.64 9.76
N PRO A 44 -6.79 14.44 11.08
CA PRO A 44 -5.83 13.53 11.70
C PRO A 44 -6.15 12.08 11.37
N LEU A 45 -5.08 11.30 11.27
CA LEU A 45 -5.19 9.88 11.00
C LEU A 45 -4.91 9.09 12.26
N ASP A 46 -5.27 7.82 12.24
CA ASP A 46 -5.10 6.93 13.39
C ASP A 46 -3.71 6.29 13.46
N ARG A 47 -2.78 6.75 12.63
CA ARG A 47 -1.42 6.24 12.58
C ARG A 47 -0.42 7.37 12.75
N GLY A 48 0.71 7.04 13.33
CA GLY A 48 1.81 7.99 13.42
C GLY A 48 2.63 8.04 12.15
N ALA A 49 3.43 9.09 12.02
CA ALA A 49 4.23 9.29 10.82
C ALA A 49 5.26 8.19 10.60
N THR A 50 5.67 7.51 11.67
CA THR A 50 6.68 6.46 11.59
C THR A 50 6.08 5.05 11.63
N ASP A 51 4.77 4.94 11.74
CA ASP A 51 4.13 3.64 11.75
C ASP A 51 4.22 3.00 10.37
N PRO A 52 4.28 1.67 10.30
CA PRO A 52 4.29 1.00 9.00
C PRO A 52 3.02 1.29 8.21
N VAL A 53 3.16 1.36 6.90
CA VAL A 53 2.01 1.44 6.01
C VAL A 53 1.59 0.04 5.62
N GLU A 54 0.35 -0.09 5.20
CA GLU A 54 -0.22 -1.38 4.81
C GLU A 54 -0.47 -1.41 3.32
N LEU A 55 -0.18 -2.56 2.71
CA LEU A 55 -0.39 -2.76 1.29
C LEU A 55 -1.51 -3.77 1.11
N TRP A 56 -2.50 -3.38 0.32
CA TRP A 56 -3.71 -4.17 0.12
C TRP A 56 -3.91 -4.48 -1.35
N ALA A 57 -4.30 -5.72 -1.63
CA ALA A 57 -4.79 -6.12 -2.95
C ALA A 57 -6.29 -6.34 -2.77
N GLY A 58 -7.09 -5.36 -3.23
CA GLY A 58 -8.49 -5.39 -2.94
C GLY A 58 -8.74 -5.30 -1.43
N ASP A 59 -9.41 -6.28 -0.88
CA ASP A 59 -9.70 -6.31 0.55
C ASP A 59 -8.75 -7.22 1.34
N ARG A 60 -7.64 -7.63 0.71
CA ARG A 60 -6.68 -8.53 1.34
C ARG A 60 -5.39 -7.78 1.66
N LEU A 61 -4.97 -7.85 2.90
CA LEU A 61 -3.69 -7.30 3.34
C LEU A 61 -2.57 -8.22 2.84
N VAL A 62 -1.66 -7.68 2.04
CA VAL A 62 -0.61 -8.51 1.45
C VAL A 62 0.77 -8.19 1.98
N ALA A 63 0.98 -7.00 2.54
CA ALA A 63 2.31 -6.63 3.02
C ALA A 63 2.22 -5.41 3.93
N ARG A 64 3.31 -5.15 4.63
CA ARG A 64 3.52 -3.92 5.39
C ARG A 64 4.91 -3.40 5.09
N GLY A 65 5.08 -2.12 5.20
CA GLY A 65 6.39 -1.53 4.92
C GLY A 65 6.50 -0.11 5.38
N THR A 66 7.58 0.51 4.95
CA THR A 66 7.88 1.89 5.30
C THR A 66 7.83 2.74 4.05
N LEU A 67 7.11 3.85 4.15
CA LEU A 67 7.00 4.79 3.05
C LEU A 67 8.31 5.56 2.91
N GLU A 68 8.77 5.72 1.69
CA GLU A 68 10.01 6.46 1.43
C GLU A 68 9.94 7.09 0.05
N GLU A 69 10.91 7.92 -0.26
CA GLU A 69 11.00 8.50 -1.58
C GLU A 69 11.72 7.53 -2.50
N ALA A 70 11.23 7.37 -3.72
CA ALA A 70 11.81 6.44 -4.67
C ALA A 70 13.24 6.86 -5.01
N ALA A 71 14.09 5.86 -5.28
CA ALA A 71 15.51 6.09 -5.50
C ALA A 71 15.78 6.94 -6.74
N GLU A 72 14.88 6.89 -7.75
CA GLU A 72 15.05 7.71 -8.94
C GLU A 72 14.86 9.21 -8.68
N GLY A 73 14.34 9.56 -7.51
CA GLY A 73 14.05 10.94 -7.21
C GLY A 73 12.76 11.41 -7.85
N GLY A 74 12.64 12.73 -8.01
CA GLY A 74 11.44 13.30 -8.60
C GLY A 74 10.25 13.39 -7.66
N GLY A 75 10.45 13.13 -6.38
CA GLY A 75 9.38 13.21 -5.40
C GLY A 75 8.40 12.04 -5.42
N ARG A 76 8.69 11.02 -6.19
CA ARG A 76 7.81 9.85 -6.28
C ARG A 76 7.94 9.02 -5.02
N LEU A 77 6.82 8.49 -4.55
CA LEU A 77 6.82 7.67 -3.35
C LEU A 77 7.07 6.20 -3.68
N ALA A 78 7.64 5.50 -2.71
CA ALA A 78 7.87 4.07 -2.79
C ALA A 78 7.66 3.46 -1.41
N VAL A 79 7.56 2.16 -1.34
CA VAL A 79 7.41 1.46 -0.07
C VAL A 79 8.50 0.41 0.02
N ARG A 80 9.26 0.46 1.12
CA ARG A 80 10.23 -0.59 1.44
C ARG A 80 9.53 -1.64 2.27
N LEU A 81 9.42 -2.84 1.74
CA LEU A 81 8.65 -3.89 2.39
C LEU A 81 9.38 -4.40 3.63
N ALA A 82 8.62 -4.56 4.71
CA ALA A 82 9.13 -5.14 5.95
C ALA A 82 8.58 -6.52 6.18
N GLU A 83 7.29 -6.72 5.89
CA GLU A 83 6.62 -8.00 6.07
C GLU A 83 5.79 -8.28 4.85
N ILE A 84 5.78 -9.53 4.42
CA ILE A 84 4.98 -9.97 3.29
C ILE A 84 4.13 -11.14 3.76
N ALA A 85 2.83 -11.06 3.49
CA ALA A 85 1.93 -12.14 3.85
C ALA A 85 2.22 -13.37 2.98
N ASP A 86 1.85 -14.53 3.52
CA ASP A 86 1.96 -15.77 2.76
C ASP A 86 0.87 -15.77 1.69
N LEU A 87 1.27 -15.56 0.46
CA LEU A 87 0.34 -15.48 -0.66
C LEU A 87 0.10 -16.82 -1.32
N ASP A 88 0.89 -17.82 -1.00
CA ASP A 88 0.74 -19.13 -1.63
C ASP A 88 -0.63 -19.72 -1.32
N GLY A 89 -1.06 -19.62 -0.10
CA GLY A 89 -2.38 -20.12 0.27
C GLY A 89 -3.52 -19.28 -0.28
N ALA A 90 -3.22 -18.09 -0.75
CA ALA A 90 -4.22 -17.17 -1.26
C ALA A 90 -4.48 -17.38 -2.76
N LEU A 91 -3.54 -18.02 -3.40
CA LEU A 91 -3.62 -18.24 -4.83
C LEU A 91 -4.07 -19.66 -5.14
#